data_695bcdc395b680c0f4381690df5070a0
#
_entry.id   695bcdc395b680c0f4381690df5070a0
#
_cell.length_a   1.000
_cell.length_b   1.000
_cell.length_c   1.000
_cell.angle_alpha   90.00
_cell.angle_beta   90.00
_cell.angle_gamma   90.00
#
_symmetry.space_group_name_H-M   'P 1'
#
loop_
_entity.id
_entity.type
_entity.pdbx_description
1 polymer ?
#
loop_
_entity_poly.entity_id
_entity_poly.type
_entity_poly.pdbx_seq_one_letter_code
_entity_poly.pdbx_strand_id
1 'polypeptide(L)'
;MNYLYLTCHGGEDGTIAIGSDGQTFSGWELASLLKQYKGKFVVMLDCCYSGTIIDVGKPDKKVASKSEERFDEQAFLAGFSTGDVASKNGEMLDSKFLVLCASWKGEKSYSLVGVGSLATRYWAMGTGWDPLQNRMISPMADTNTNGKITLEELYQYSYPLVLEDASQIHEEQHVSVYPKNSQFVLFQK
;
A
#
# COMPACT_ATOMS: atom_id res chain seq x y z
N MET A 1 12.92 8.88 8.09
CA MET A 1 11.81 8.16 7.44
C MET A 1 10.61 8.18 8.37
N ASN A 2 9.41 8.28 7.82
CA ASN A 2 8.16 8.25 8.59
C ASN A 2 7.34 7.04 8.14
N TYR A 3 6.68 6.37 9.08
CA TYR A 3 5.80 5.23 8.79
C TYR A 3 4.37 5.60 9.16
N LEU A 4 3.44 5.33 8.25
CA LEU A 4 2.01 5.48 8.47
C LEU A 4 1.34 4.15 8.14
N TYR A 5 0.66 3.58 9.12
CA TYR A 5 -0.15 2.39 8.94
C TYR A 5 -1.61 2.74 9.20
N LEU A 6 -2.46 2.45 8.23
CA LEU A 6 -3.90 2.65 8.31
C LEU A 6 -4.61 1.32 8.08
N THR A 7 -5.39 0.89 9.06
CA THR A 7 -6.31 -0.24 8.95
C THR A 7 -7.74 0.27 9.18
N CYS A 8 -8.60 0.11 8.19
CA CYS A 8 -9.92 0.72 8.17
C CYS A 8 -10.78 0.12 7.04
N HIS A 9 -11.97 0.64 6.83
CA HIS A 9 -12.74 0.35 5.63
C HIS A 9 -12.26 1.23 4.46
N GLY A 10 -12.20 0.65 3.28
CA GLY A 10 -11.92 1.36 2.02
C GLY A 10 -13.12 1.27 1.07
N GLY A 11 -13.34 2.32 0.30
CA GLY A 11 -14.36 2.41 -0.73
C GLY A 11 -13.79 2.10 -2.13
N GLU A 12 -14.65 1.64 -3.03
CA GLU A 12 -14.31 1.38 -4.44
C GLU A 12 -13.83 2.64 -5.17
N ASP A 13 -14.22 3.80 -4.67
CA ASP A 13 -13.82 5.12 -5.16
C ASP A 13 -12.43 5.58 -4.67
N GLY A 14 -11.70 4.73 -3.96
CA GLY A 14 -10.38 5.05 -3.39
C GLY A 14 -10.44 5.92 -2.13
N THR A 15 -11.61 5.98 -1.47
CA THR A 15 -11.73 6.63 -0.17
C THR A 15 -11.41 5.68 0.99
N ILE A 16 -10.99 6.23 2.10
CA ILE A 16 -10.68 5.55 3.34
C ILE A 16 -11.64 6.06 4.41
N ALA A 17 -12.32 5.16 5.13
CA ALA A 17 -13.21 5.53 6.22
C ALA A 17 -12.40 6.01 7.43
N ILE A 18 -12.77 7.17 7.96
CA ILE A 18 -12.19 7.76 9.17
C ILE A 18 -13.30 8.02 10.19
N GLY A 19 -13.14 7.47 11.37
CA GLY A 19 -14.17 7.64 12.41
C GLY A 19 -15.40 6.76 12.22
N SER A 20 -16.38 6.97 13.10
CA SER A 20 -17.63 6.20 13.17
C SER A 20 -18.82 6.90 12.50
N ASP A 21 -18.65 8.11 12.03
CA ASP A 21 -19.73 8.98 11.52
C ASP A 21 -19.83 8.99 9.98
N GLY A 22 -19.16 8.06 9.33
CA GLY A 22 -19.17 7.91 7.87
C GLY A 22 -18.31 8.92 7.11
N GLN A 23 -17.44 9.66 7.80
CA GLN A 23 -16.47 10.50 7.14
C GLN A 23 -15.46 9.65 6.37
N THR A 24 -15.08 10.13 5.19
CA THR A 24 -14.09 9.47 4.34
C THR A 24 -12.96 10.42 4.02
N PHE A 25 -11.82 9.84 3.68
CA PHE A 25 -10.59 10.53 3.34
C PHE A 25 -10.06 9.96 2.04
N SER A 26 -9.91 10.78 1.04
CA SER A 26 -9.38 10.33 -0.25
C SER A 26 -7.86 10.15 -0.18
N GLY A 27 -7.33 9.31 -1.06
CA GLY A 27 -5.89 9.18 -1.20
C GLY A 27 -5.20 10.50 -1.57
N TRP A 28 -5.88 11.38 -2.33
CA TRP A 28 -5.38 12.72 -2.66
C TRP A 28 -5.24 13.61 -1.41
N GLU A 29 -6.24 13.61 -0.54
CA GLU A 29 -6.21 14.35 0.73
C GLU A 29 -5.08 13.82 1.62
N LEU A 30 -4.91 12.50 1.70
CA LEU A 30 -3.80 11.87 2.41
C LEU A 30 -2.46 12.34 1.86
N ALA A 31 -2.26 12.25 0.55
CA ALA A 31 -1.02 12.69 -0.08
C ALA A 31 -0.74 14.18 0.15
N SER A 32 -1.77 15.01 0.02
CA SER A 32 -1.70 16.46 0.22
C SER A 32 -1.35 16.81 1.67
N LEU A 33 -1.91 16.09 2.62
CA LEU A 33 -1.57 16.24 4.04
C LEU A 33 -0.10 15.86 4.29
N LEU A 34 0.33 14.68 3.83
CA LEU A 34 1.67 14.17 4.07
C LEU A 34 2.76 15.00 3.37
N LYS A 35 2.43 15.67 2.26
CA LYS A 35 3.36 16.57 1.56
C LYS A 35 3.81 17.76 2.40
N GLN A 36 3.00 18.20 3.34
CA GLN A 36 3.31 19.32 4.22
C GLN A 36 4.43 18.98 5.21
N TYR A 37 4.73 17.71 5.41
CA TYR A 37 5.78 17.26 6.33
C TYR A 37 7.07 16.90 5.57
N LYS A 38 8.20 17.05 6.26
CA LYS A 38 9.52 16.72 5.72
C LYS A 38 9.79 15.23 5.76
N GLY A 39 10.62 14.76 4.83
CA GLY A 39 11.12 13.39 4.77
C GLY A 39 10.29 12.48 3.88
N LYS A 40 10.72 11.23 3.78
CA LYS A 40 10.03 10.16 3.06
C LYS A 40 9.01 9.47 3.95
N PHE A 41 7.96 8.96 3.32
CA PHE A 41 6.87 8.24 3.99
C PHE A 41 6.74 6.83 3.44
N VAL A 42 6.69 5.85 4.34
CA VAL A 42 6.19 4.51 4.06
C VAL A 42 4.73 4.47 4.51
N VAL A 43 3.82 4.32 3.56
CA VAL A 43 2.37 4.31 3.82
C VAL A 43 1.87 2.90 3.59
N MET A 44 1.33 2.28 4.63
CA MET A 44 0.75 0.94 4.59
C MET A 44 -0.76 1.05 4.74
N LEU A 45 -1.49 0.69 3.69
CA LEU A 45 -2.95 0.79 3.61
C LEU A 45 -3.56 -0.61 3.68
N ASP A 46 -4.04 -0.97 4.85
CA ASP A 46 -4.69 -2.24 5.11
C ASP A 46 -6.22 -2.07 5.12
N CYS A 47 -6.76 -1.91 3.93
CA CYS A 47 -8.20 -1.75 3.71
C CYS A 47 -8.61 -2.32 2.34
N CYS A 48 -9.91 -2.58 2.19
CA CYS A 48 -10.48 -2.94 0.91
C CYS A 48 -10.20 -1.85 -0.13
N TYR A 49 -10.05 -2.23 -1.39
CA TYR A 49 -9.85 -1.32 -2.53
C TYR A 49 -8.64 -0.39 -2.42
N SER A 50 -7.70 -0.70 -1.52
CA SER A 50 -6.54 0.17 -1.27
C SER A 50 -5.66 0.39 -2.50
N GLY A 51 -5.62 -0.55 -3.43
CA GLY A 51 -4.94 -0.40 -4.72
C GLY A 51 -5.54 0.67 -5.63
N THR A 52 -6.80 1.07 -5.43
CA THR A 52 -7.39 2.20 -6.15
C THR A 52 -6.64 3.50 -5.87
N ILE A 53 -5.99 3.59 -4.71
CA ILE A 53 -5.20 4.76 -4.30
C ILE A 53 -3.92 4.92 -5.15
N ILE A 54 -3.34 3.81 -5.62
CA ILE A 54 -2.07 3.83 -6.37
C ILE A 54 -2.20 3.35 -7.82
N ASP A 55 -3.39 2.92 -8.25
CA ASP A 55 -3.60 2.49 -9.63
C ASP A 55 -3.82 3.69 -10.55
N VAL A 56 -2.91 3.82 -11.50
CA VAL A 56 -2.84 4.90 -12.51
C VAL A 56 -3.56 4.52 -13.79
N GLY A 57 -4.59 3.75 -13.73
CA GLY A 57 -5.45 3.50 -14.88
C GLY A 57 -6.09 4.81 -15.37
N LYS A 58 -6.23 5.02 -16.68
CA LYS A 58 -6.96 6.18 -17.22
C LYS A 58 -8.37 6.19 -16.64
N PRO A 59 -8.90 7.34 -16.19
CA PRO A 59 -10.26 7.40 -15.68
C PRO A 59 -11.22 6.98 -16.79
N ASP A 60 -12.03 5.97 -16.51
CA ASP A 60 -13.18 5.66 -17.36
C ASP A 60 -14.12 6.88 -17.37
N LYS A 61 -14.34 7.46 -18.54
CA LYS A 61 -15.10 8.70 -18.76
C LYS A 61 -16.58 8.64 -18.33
N LYS A 62 -17.00 7.70 -17.48
CA LYS A 62 -18.41 7.43 -17.17
C LYS A 62 -18.87 7.65 -15.74
N VAL A 63 -18.05 8.11 -14.83
CA VAL A 63 -18.54 8.51 -13.50
C VAL A 63 -18.47 10.03 -13.36
N ALA A 64 -19.39 10.71 -14.04
CA ALA A 64 -19.70 12.10 -13.79
C ALA A 64 -20.80 12.18 -12.74
N SER A 65 -20.48 12.12 -11.46
CA SER A 65 -21.36 12.62 -10.42
C SER A 65 -21.13 14.13 -10.23
N LYS A 66 -22.23 14.85 -10.07
CA LYS A 66 -22.31 16.31 -10.03
C LYS A 66 -21.69 16.90 -8.75
N SER A 67 -20.37 16.97 -8.69
CA SER A 67 -19.67 17.96 -7.88
C SER A 67 -18.44 18.40 -8.68
N GLU A 68 -18.28 19.70 -8.90
CA GLU A 68 -17.32 20.30 -9.82
C GLU A 68 -15.86 20.29 -9.36
N GLU A 69 -15.47 19.38 -8.49
CA GLU A 69 -14.06 19.07 -8.24
C GLU A 69 -13.78 17.67 -8.78
N ARG A 70 -13.34 17.64 -10.05
CA ARG A 70 -12.85 16.44 -10.69
C ARG A 70 -11.69 15.90 -9.86
N PHE A 71 -11.83 14.69 -9.32
CA PHE A 71 -10.70 13.87 -8.93
C PHE A 71 -9.81 13.72 -10.16
N ASP A 72 -8.69 14.42 -10.17
CA ASP A 72 -7.66 14.30 -11.20
C ASP A 72 -6.70 13.22 -10.77
N GLU A 73 -6.86 12.03 -11.35
CA GLU A 73 -6.02 10.86 -11.09
C GLU A 73 -4.55 11.14 -11.44
N GLN A 74 -4.29 12.00 -12.42
CA GLN A 74 -2.94 12.49 -12.70
C GLN A 74 -2.45 13.45 -11.61
N ALA A 75 -3.34 14.24 -11.02
CA ALA A 75 -2.98 15.07 -9.88
C ALA A 75 -2.75 14.25 -8.60
N PHE A 76 -3.42 13.13 -8.44
CA PHE A 76 -3.17 12.21 -7.33
C PHE A 76 -1.78 11.57 -7.43
N LEU A 77 -1.42 11.04 -8.59
CA LEU A 77 -0.05 10.54 -8.83
C LEU A 77 0.97 11.65 -8.87
N ALA A 78 0.64 12.79 -9.49
CA ALA A 78 1.45 14.00 -9.35
C ALA A 78 1.56 14.38 -7.87
N GLY A 79 0.53 14.08 -7.06
CA GLY A 79 0.54 14.23 -5.60
C GLY A 79 1.61 13.36 -4.95
N PHE A 80 1.71 12.10 -5.29
CA PHE A 80 2.76 11.19 -4.83
C PHE A 80 4.07 11.32 -5.63
N SER A 81 4.02 11.72 -6.90
CA SER A 81 5.18 11.77 -7.79
C SER A 81 5.87 13.13 -7.92
N THR A 82 5.26 14.24 -7.48
CA THR A 82 5.93 15.56 -7.52
C THR A 82 7.08 15.62 -6.50
N GLY A 83 8.25 15.39 -6.98
CA GLY A 83 9.50 15.24 -6.21
C GLY A 83 10.31 14.06 -6.70
N ASP A 84 9.73 13.23 -7.55
CA ASP A 84 10.41 12.09 -8.12
C ASP A 84 11.24 12.54 -9.33
N VAL A 85 12.52 12.31 -9.26
CA VAL A 85 13.41 12.46 -10.42
C VAL A 85 13.29 11.15 -11.20
N ALA A 86 12.60 11.19 -12.34
CA ALA A 86 12.58 10.06 -13.25
C ALA A 86 14.02 9.76 -13.68
N SER A 87 14.50 8.56 -13.38
CA SER A 87 15.76 8.10 -13.95
C SER A 87 15.58 7.87 -15.47
N LYS A 88 16.68 7.97 -16.22
CA LYS A 88 16.68 7.67 -17.66
C LYS A 88 16.25 6.24 -18.00
N ASN A 89 16.12 5.35 -16.99
CA ASN A 89 15.74 3.94 -17.12
C ASN A 89 14.34 3.63 -16.58
N GLY A 90 13.52 4.66 -16.24
CA GLY A 90 12.17 4.45 -15.72
C GLY A 90 12.09 4.03 -14.24
N GLU A 91 13.22 3.95 -13.54
CA GLU A 91 13.24 3.74 -12.09
C GLU A 91 13.04 5.07 -11.37
N MET A 92 12.03 5.15 -10.50
CA MET A 92 11.80 6.32 -9.66
C MET A 92 12.78 6.28 -8.48
N LEU A 93 13.94 6.91 -8.63
CA LEU A 93 15.05 6.82 -7.67
C LEU A 93 14.79 7.57 -6.35
N ASP A 94 13.81 8.46 -6.30
CA ASP A 94 13.62 9.32 -5.12
C ASP A 94 12.16 9.64 -4.81
N SER A 95 11.27 8.64 -4.85
CA SER A 95 9.89 8.86 -4.44
C SER A 95 9.80 9.32 -2.97
N LYS A 96 9.03 10.38 -2.74
CA LYS A 96 8.69 10.82 -1.38
C LYS A 96 7.82 9.80 -0.66
N PHE A 97 7.04 9.02 -1.42
CA PHE A 97 6.09 8.06 -0.91
C PHE A 97 6.41 6.66 -1.39
N LEU A 98 6.38 5.72 -0.45
CA LEU A 98 6.47 4.30 -0.66
C LEU A 98 5.18 3.72 -0.09
N VAL A 99 4.32 3.18 -0.96
CA VAL A 99 2.98 2.77 -0.57
C VAL A 99 2.85 1.26 -0.70
N LEU A 100 2.33 0.62 0.35
CA LEU A 100 1.92 -0.79 0.34
C LEU A 100 0.39 -0.82 0.50
N CYS A 101 -0.28 -1.51 -0.40
CA CYS A 101 -1.73 -1.69 -0.38
C CYS A 101 -2.07 -3.16 -0.16
N ALA A 102 -3.02 -3.43 0.73
CA ALA A 102 -3.45 -4.78 1.04
C ALA A 102 -4.23 -5.44 -0.10
N SER A 103 -4.80 -4.67 -1.02
CA SER A 103 -5.57 -5.19 -2.14
C SER A 103 -5.32 -4.40 -3.42
N TRP A 104 -5.62 -5.00 -4.58
CA TRP A 104 -5.67 -4.29 -5.85
C TRP A 104 -6.91 -3.41 -5.97
N LYS A 105 -6.96 -2.63 -7.06
CA LYS A 105 -8.14 -1.90 -7.50
C LYS A 105 -9.30 -2.87 -7.69
N GLY A 106 -10.46 -2.54 -7.12
CA GLY A 106 -11.67 -3.36 -7.23
C GLY A 106 -11.67 -4.59 -6.33
N GLU A 107 -10.63 -4.84 -5.55
CA GLU A 107 -10.53 -5.98 -4.65
C GLU A 107 -10.75 -5.61 -3.18
N LYS A 108 -11.31 -6.58 -2.45
CA LYS A 108 -11.39 -6.50 -0.98
C LYS A 108 -10.08 -6.97 -0.35
N SER A 109 -9.83 -6.53 0.88
CA SER A 109 -8.84 -7.13 1.77
C SER A 109 -9.56 -7.96 2.84
N TYR A 110 -8.92 -9.06 3.25
CA TYR A 110 -9.53 -10.03 4.17
C TYR A 110 -8.74 -10.12 5.47
N SER A 111 -9.49 -10.34 6.53
CA SER A 111 -8.96 -10.66 7.85
C SER A 111 -9.60 -11.95 8.34
N LEU A 112 -8.80 -12.84 8.89
CA LEU A 112 -9.26 -14.10 9.42
C LEU A 112 -9.30 -14.07 10.95
N VAL A 113 -10.32 -14.69 11.53
CA VAL A 113 -10.47 -14.79 12.99
C VAL A 113 -9.25 -15.51 13.59
N GLY A 114 -8.62 -14.89 14.57
CA GLY A 114 -7.41 -15.41 15.22
C GLY A 114 -6.10 -15.23 14.43
N VAL A 115 -6.18 -14.75 13.20
CA VAL A 115 -5.01 -14.51 12.33
C VAL A 115 -4.78 -13.02 12.08
N GLY A 116 -5.87 -12.25 12.00
CA GLY A 116 -5.83 -10.83 11.60
C GLY A 116 -5.81 -10.64 10.09
N SER A 117 -5.41 -9.47 9.64
CA SER A 117 -5.29 -9.15 8.22
C SER A 117 -4.24 -10.01 7.53
N LEU A 118 -4.57 -10.55 6.36
CA LEU A 118 -3.64 -11.36 5.56
C LEU A 118 -2.43 -10.54 5.11
N ALA A 119 -2.64 -9.34 4.60
CA ALA A 119 -1.54 -8.49 4.13
C ALA A 119 -0.61 -8.09 5.28
N THR A 120 -1.16 -7.55 6.37
CA THR A 120 -0.37 -7.11 7.53
C THR A 120 0.39 -8.26 8.16
N ARG A 121 -0.21 -9.45 8.24
CA ARG A 121 0.49 -10.64 8.73
C ARG A 121 1.78 -10.91 7.97
N TYR A 122 1.71 -10.94 6.64
CA TYR A 122 2.89 -11.24 5.83
C TYR A 122 3.88 -10.07 5.76
N TRP A 123 3.43 -8.83 5.82
CA TRP A 123 4.35 -7.69 5.98
C TRP A 123 5.12 -7.78 7.30
N ALA A 124 4.46 -8.15 8.39
CA ALA A 124 5.10 -8.33 9.68
C ALA A 124 6.12 -9.48 9.65
N MET A 125 5.74 -10.65 9.12
CA MET A 125 6.65 -11.80 9.00
C MET A 125 7.82 -11.49 8.06
N GLY A 126 7.56 -10.78 6.96
CA GLY A 126 8.59 -10.34 6.03
C GLY A 126 9.64 -9.46 6.69
N THR A 127 9.25 -8.65 7.67
CA THR A 127 10.14 -7.74 8.41
C THR A 127 10.69 -8.33 9.70
N GLY A 128 10.33 -9.56 10.06
CA GLY A 128 10.93 -10.29 11.19
C GLY A 128 10.06 -10.38 12.44
N TRP A 129 8.75 -10.19 12.34
CA TRP A 129 7.81 -10.38 13.43
C TRP A 129 6.74 -11.40 13.07
N ASP A 130 6.59 -12.45 13.86
CA ASP A 130 5.49 -13.42 13.73
C ASP A 130 4.32 -13.00 14.63
N PRO A 131 3.24 -12.46 14.07
CA PRO A 131 2.11 -11.99 14.86
C PRO A 131 1.30 -13.13 15.49
N LEU A 132 1.34 -14.34 14.94
CA LEU A 132 0.62 -15.49 15.50
C LEU A 132 1.31 -16.07 16.72
N GLN A 133 2.64 -16.10 16.70
CA GLN A 133 3.46 -16.60 17.80
C GLN A 133 3.92 -15.48 18.73
N ASN A 134 3.60 -14.23 18.40
CA ASN A 134 3.96 -13.03 19.15
C ASN A 134 5.47 -12.99 19.49
N ARG A 135 6.33 -13.24 18.49
CA ARG A 135 7.79 -13.30 18.66
C ARG A 135 8.58 -12.78 17.47
N MET A 136 9.80 -12.39 17.75
CA MET A 136 10.77 -12.11 16.68
C MET A 136 11.17 -13.39 15.95
N ILE A 137 11.28 -13.28 14.63
CA ILE A 137 11.79 -14.31 13.72
C ILE A 137 12.86 -13.71 12.81
N SER A 138 13.52 -14.52 12.02
CA SER A 138 14.33 -14.00 10.92
C SER A 138 13.42 -13.32 9.90
N PRO A 139 13.79 -12.11 9.39
CA PRO A 139 13.01 -11.46 8.34
C PRO A 139 12.85 -12.34 7.11
N MET A 140 11.62 -12.72 6.80
CA MET A 140 11.36 -13.69 5.72
C MET A 140 11.48 -13.08 4.33
N ALA A 141 11.39 -11.74 4.22
CA ALA A 141 11.56 -11.04 2.96
C ALA A 141 13.04 -10.74 2.60
N ASP A 142 13.97 -10.92 3.53
CA ASP A 142 15.43 -10.79 3.29
C ASP A 142 15.95 -12.03 2.55
N THR A 143 15.57 -12.18 1.28
CA THR A 143 15.88 -13.37 0.48
C THR A 143 17.36 -13.46 0.07
N ASN A 144 18.04 -12.32 0.02
CA ASN A 144 19.46 -12.25 -0.32
C ASN A 144 20.38 -12.22 0.93
N THR A 145 19.79 -12.26 2.13
CA THR A 145 20.49 -12.31 3.44
C THR A 145 21.46 -11.15 3.68
N ASN A 146 21.15 -9.96 3.13
CA ASN A 146 21.99 -8.79 3.28
C ASN A 146 21.63 -7.92 4.51
N GLY A 147 20.65 -8.34 5.31
CA GLY A 147 20.16 -7.64 6.48
C GLY A 147 19.29 -6.40 6.17
N LYS A 148 18.88 -6.25 4.93
CA LYS A 148 18.03 -5.16 4.47
C LYS A 148 16.78 -5.74 3.81
N ILE A 149 15.67 -5.03 3.93
CA ILE A 149 14.42 -5.38 3.28
C ILE A 149 14.00 -4.18 2.45
N THR A 150 14.00 -4.36 1.15
CA THR A 150 13.52 -3.37 0.18
C THR A 150 12.00 -3.47 0.02
N LEU A 151 11.39 -2.45 -0.57
CA LEU A 151 9.96 -2.48 -0.93
C LEU A 151 9.67 -3.64 -1.89
N GLU A 152 10.55 -3.89 -2.84
CA GLU A 152 10.42 -4.98 -3.80
C GLU A 152 10.50 -6.35 -3.12
N GLU A 153 11.47 -6.58 -2.23
CA GLU A 153 11.59 -7.85 -1.51
C GLU A 153 10.37 -8.12 -0.63
N LEU A 154 9.86 -7.11 0.07
CA LEU A 154 8.65 -7.26 0.87
C LEU A 154 7.42 -7.58 0.01
N TYR A 155 7.30 -6.96 -1.16
CA TYR A 155 6.25 -7.25 -2.13
C TYR A 155 6.35 -8.68 -2.67
N GLN A 156 7.51 -9.08 -3.17
CA GLN A 156 7.75 -10.42 -3.75
C GLN A 156 7.50 -11.54 -2.72
N TYR A 157 7.82 -11.29 -1.46
CA TYR A 157 7.53 -12.22 -0.38
C TYR A 157 6.03 -12.29 -0.06
N SER A 158 5.37 -11.16 0.11
CA SER A 158 3.99 -11.13 0.62
C SER A 158 2.94 -11.48 -0.44
N TYR A 159 3.18 -11.12 -1.70
CA TYR A 159 2.21 -11.27 -2.78
C TYR A 159 1.70 -12.72 -2.96
N PRO A 160 2.55 -13.74 -3.17
CA PRO A 160 2.08 -15.10 -3.36
C PRO A 160 1.38 -15.68 -2.13
N LEU A 161 1.83 -15.32 -0.94
CA LEU A 161 1.30 -15.84 0.32
C LEU A 161 -0.08 -15.28 0.66
N VAL A 162 -0.30 -13.99 0.40
CA VAL A 162 -1.63 -13.37 0.56
C VAL A 162 -2.62 -13.97 -0.43
N LEU A 163 -2.22 -14.15 -1.69
CA LEU A 163 -3.07 -14.75 -2.72
C LEU A 163 -3.43 -16.20 -2.37
N GLU A 164 -2.46 -16.99 -1.89
CA GLU A 164 -2.68 -18.37 -1.48
C GLU A 164 -3.69 -18.45 -0.32
N ASP A 165 -3.49 -17.68 0.75
CA ASP A 165 -4.41 -17.68 1.90
C ASP A 165 -5.80 -17.18 1.53
N ALA A 166 -5.93 -16.17 0.66
CA ALA A 166 -7.22 -15.71 0.17
C ALA A 166 -7.94 -16.79 -0.64
N SER A 167 -7.20 -17.55 -1.46
CA SER A 167 -7.77 -18.63 -2.25
C SER A 167 -8.37 -19.76 -1.41
N GLN A 168 -7.85 -20.01 -0.21
CA GLN A 168 -8.37 -21.02 0.73
C GLN A 168 -9.77 -20.66 1.25
N ILE A 169 -10.14 -19.40 1.21
CA ILE A 169 -11.48 -18.91 1.56
C ILE A 169 -12.34 -18.61 0.32
N HIS A 170 -11.92 -19.08 -0.86
CA HIS A 170 -12.57 -18.86 -2.16
C HIS A 170 -12.67 -17.40 -2.57
N GLU A 171 -11.67 -16.58 -2.20
CA GLU A 171 -11.58 -15.16 -2.52
C GLU A 171 -10.24 -14.86 -3.21
N GLU A 172 -10.15 -13.67 -3.81
CA GLU A 172 -8.91 -13.15 -4.39
C GLU A 172 -8.47 -11.91 -3.65
N GLN A 173 -7.18 -11.84 -3.32
CA GLN A 173 -6.57 -10.67 -2.73
C GLN A 173 -5.13 -10.56 -3.21
N HIS A 174 -4.82 -9.48 -3.92
CA HIS A 174 -3.49 -9.21 -4.42
C HIS A 174 -2.96 -7.94 -3.75
N VAL A 175 -1.88 -8.05 -3.02
CA VAL A 175 -1.18 -6.86 -2.51
C VAL A 175 -0.56 -6.07 -3.67
N SER A 176 -0.40 -4.78 -3.49
CA SER A 176 0.26 -3.93 -4.48
C SER A 176 1.17 -2.90 -3.80
N VAL A 177 2.13 -2.38 -4.57
CA VAL A 177 3.10 -1.42 -4.05
C VAL A 177 3.38 -0.31 -5.05
N TYR A 178 3.76 0.85 -4.51
CA TYR A 178 4.22 1.99 -5.29
C TYR A 178 5.48 2.62 -4.64
N PRO A 179 6.52 2.94 -5.40
CA PRO A 179 6.73 2.57 -6.81
C PRO A 179 6.97 1.06 -6.98
N LYS A 180 6.60 0.51 -8.14
CA LYS A 180 6.94 -0.89 -8.47
C LYS A 180 8.44 -1.04 -8.66
N ASN A 181 8.97 -2.24 -8.35
CA ASN A 181 10.38 -2.62 -8.49
C ASN A 181 11.34 -1.72 -7.66
N SER A 182 10.86 -1.09 -6.62
CA SER A 182 11.64 -0.16 -5.81
C SER A 182 12.65 -0.89 -4.93
N GLN A 183 13.93 -0.59 -5.11
CA GLN A 183 15.04 -1.07 -4.28
C GLN A 183 15.25 -0.23 -3.02
N PHE A 184 14.29 0.63 -2.71
CA PHE A 184 14.36 1.45 -1.50
C PHE A 184 14.29 0.57 -0.25
N VAL A 185 15.25 0.73 0.66
CA VAL A 185 15.33 -0.04 1.90
C VAL A 185 14.27 0.48 2.88
N LEU A 186 13.28 -0.35 3.19
CA LEU A 186 12.25 -0.06 4.18
C LEU A 186 12.75 -0.34 5.60
N PHE A 187 13.42 -1.48 5.78
CA PHE A 187 13.89 -1.95 7.08
C PHE A 187 15.32 -2.44 6.96
N GLN A 188 16.08 -2.24 8.03
CA GLN A 188 17.45 -2.73 8.14
C GLN A 188 17.64 -3.30 9.55
N LYS A 189 18.22 -4.50 9.63
CA LYS A 189 18.56 -5.18 10.88
C LYS A 189 19.83 -4.61 11.48
#